data_0cc2a63f68fd8464d575271196dd78c3
#
_entry.id   0cc2a63f68fd8464d575271196dd78c3
#
_cell.length_a   1.000
_cell.length_b   1.000
_cell.length_c   1.000
_cell.angle_alpha   90.00
_cell.angle_beta   90.00
_cell.angle_gamma   90.00
#
_symmetry.space_group_name_H-M   'P 1'
#
loop_
_entity.id
_entity.type
_entity.pdbx_description
1 polymer ?
#
loop_
_entity_poly.entity_id
_entity_poly.type
_entity_poly.pdbx_seq_one_letter_code
_entity_poly.pdbx_strand_id
1 'polypeptide(L)'
;MLNRKPINILVTYIKKPNINGFRSLVEQAISEVESNEIDLVECHISDVQDVAQSLVENGCQILLCTGATASFLQKKLNIDIQVIRTGTFDVIQAISNLKQYKRIALVGNTSTVDLENYSDIFALDIQQFNYDSYLDAKKTIHLIKNQGFDAIIGSPVAVELALNENLVGHLAISVPSLKDLLQNALRTLEKIRREQYSTLRLTEIFNHLNEGICFITKQKKISLINNSMS
;
A
#
# COMPACT_ATOMS: atom_id res chain seq x y z
N MET A 1 -14.21 22.51 -3.43
CA MET A 1 -12.88 22.05 -3.89
C MET A 1 -12.49 20.89 -3.01
N LEU A 2 -12.35 19.70 -3.56
CA LEU A 2 -11.79 18.57 -2.84
C LEU A 2 -10.37 18.95 -2.42
N ASN A 3 -10.09 18.84 -1.14
CA ASN A 3 -8.78 19.15 -0.56
C ASN A 3 -7.78 18.12 -1.13
N ARG A 4 -6.97 18.56 -2.11
CA ARG A 4 -6.06 17.68 -2.87
C ARG A 4 -4.85 17.36 -2.02
N LYS A 5 -4.85 16.21 -1.39
CA LYS A 5 -3.71 15.78 -0.56
C LYS A 5 -2.73 14.95 -1.37
N PRO A 6 -1.43 15.17 -1.22
CA PRO A 6 -0.41 14.52 -2.04
C PRO A 6 -0.18 13.04 -1.68
N ILE A 7 -0.56 12.63 -0.47
CA ILE A 7 -0.47 11.24 -0.02
C ILE A 7 -1.89 10.70 0.17
N ASN A 8 -2.22 9.61 -0.52
CA ASN A 8 -3.51 8.95 -0.36
C ASN A 8 -3.34 7.48 0.03
N ILE A 9 -4.14 7.04 0.99
CA ILE A 9 -4.25 5.63 1.35
C ILE A 9 -5.52 5.09 0.69
N LEU A 10 -5.34 4.15 -0.23
CA LEU A 10 -6.44 3.51 -0.94
C LEU A 10 -6.82 2.21 -0.26
N VAL A 11 -7.96 2.22 0.41
CA VAL A 11 -8.56 1.07 1.08
C VAL A 11 -9.62 0.46 0.17
N THR A 12 -9.43 -0.81 -0.19
CA THR A 12 -10.37 -1.53 -1.03
C THR A 12 -11.25 -2.47 -0.22
N TYR A 13 -12.52 -2.58 -0.59
CA TYR A 13 -13.48 -3.51 -0.01
C TYR A 13 -14.20 -4.33 -1.11
N ILE A 14 -14.83 -5.45 -0.72
CA ILE A 14 -15.53 -6.35 -1.64
C ILE A 14 -17.05 -6.18 -1.54
N LYS A 15 -17.59 -6.21 -0.33
CA LYS A 15 -19.04 -6.11 -0.11
C LYS A 15 -19.43 -4.86 0.66
N LYS A 16 -18.71 -4.56 1.72
CA LYS A 16 -19.03 -3.44 2.62
C LYS A 16 -17.77 -2.72 3.06
N PRO A 17 -17.79 -1.39 3.07
CA PRO A 17 -16.74 -0.59 3.67
C PRO A 17 -16.47 -1.02 5.12
N ASN A 18 -15.19 -1.06 5.49
CA ASN A 18 -14.69 -1.32 6.85
C ASN A 18 -15.20 -2.60 7.55
N ILE A 19 -15.70 -3.61 6.81
CA ILE A 19 -16.21 -4.86 7.43
C ILE A 19 -15.12 -5.60 8.25
N ASN A 20 -13.86 -5.46 7.86
CA ASN A 20 -12.70 -6.07 8.50
C ASN A 20 -11.99 -5.15 9.51
N GLY A 21 -12.48 -3.93 9.73
CA GLY A 21 -11.89 -2.94 10.63
C GLY A 21 -10.62 -2.25 10.10
N PHE A 22 -10.16 -2.53 8.89
CA PHE A 22 -8.91 -1.97 8.35
C PHE A 22 -8.98 -0.45 8.20
N ARG A 23 -10.10 0.09 7.73
CA ARG A 23 -10.31 1.54 7.66
C ARG A 23 -10.08 2.21 9.01
N SER A 24 -10.63 1.67 10.09
CA SER A 24 -10.50 2.25 11.43
C SER A 24 -9.05 2.27 11.91
N LEU A 25 -8.24 1.23 11.58
CA LEU A 25 -6.81 1.22 11.88
C LEU A 25 -6.06 2.32 11.11
N VAL A 26 -6.42 2.53 9.84
CA VAL A 26 -5.84 3.59 8.99
C VAL A 26 -6.21 4.97 9.53
N GLU A 27 -7.48 5.21 9.87
CA GLU A 27 -7.95 6.48 10.45
C GLU A 27 -7.22 6.80 11.76
N GLN A 28 -7.04 5.79 12.62
CA GLN A 28 -6.26 5.94 13.85
C GLN A 28 -4.81 6.30 13.55
N ALA A 29 -4.15 5.58 12.64
CA ALA A 29 -2.76 5.85 12.27
C ALA A 29 -2.58 7.27 11.71
N ILE A 30 -3.51 7.74 10.85
CA ILE A 30 -3.49 9.11 10.31
C ILE A 30 -3.62 10.12 11.45
N SER A 31 -4.52 9.91 12.41
CA SER A 31 -4.72 10.83 13.53
C SER A 31 -3.48 10.95 14.41
N GLU A 32 -2.72 9.84 14.59
CA GLU A 32 -1.50 9.83 15.40
C GLU A 32 -0.28 10.44 14.70
N VAL A 33 -0.29 10.53 13.36
CA VAL A 33 0.79 11.18 12.59
C VAL A 33 0.61 12.69 12.53
N GLU A 34 -0.60 13.21 12.82
CA GLU A 34 -0.92 14.64 12.89
C GLU A 34 -0.54 15.43 11.62
N SER A 35 -0.73 14.83 10.43
CA SER A 35 -0.38 15.43 9.15
C SER A 35 -1.60 15.76 8.31
N ASN A 36 -1.62 16.98 7.77
CA ASN A 36 -2.64 17.42 6.81
C ASN A 36 -2.38 16.97 5.36
N GLU A 37 -1.25 16.29 5.11
CA GLU A 37 -0.83 15.86 3.76
C GLU A 37 -1.40 14.50 3.35
N ILE A 38 -2.06 13.79 4.27
CA ILE A 38 -2.54 12.41 4.09
C ILE A 38 -4.06 12.39 4.03
N ASP A 39 -4.60 11.65 3.06
CA ASP A 39 -6.03 11.37 2.96
C ASP A 39 -6.31 9.86 2.87
N LEU A 40 -7.52 9.48 3.29
CA LEU A 40 -8.03 8.12 3.18
C LEU A 40 -9.13 8.09 2.13
N VAL A 41 -8.94 7.25 1.13
CA VAL A 41 -9.93 7.01 0.09
C VAL A 41 -10.34 5.54 0.11
N GLU A 42 -11.63 5.30 0.07
CA GLU A 42 -12.20 3.97 0.09
C GLU A 42 -12.97 3.70 -1.18
N CYS A 43 -12.75 2.53 -1.80
CA CYS A 43 -13.48 2.15 -3.00
C CYS A 43 -13.75 0.65 -3.07
N HIS A 44 -14.76 0.27 -3.85
CA HIS A 44 -14.95 -1.13 -4.21
C HIS A 44 -13.79 -1.63 -5.08
N ILE A 45 -13.43 -2.90 -4.95
CA ILE A 45 -12.27 -3.49 -5.65
C ILE A 45 -12.37 -3.40 -7.18
N SER A 46 -13.59 -3.34 -7.76
CA SER A 46 -13.78 -3.15 -9.21
C SER A 46 -13.38 -1.77 -9.69
N ASP A 47 -13.47 -0.75 -8.83
CA ASP A 47 -13.34 0.66 -9.18
C ASP A 47 -11.94 1.20 -8.89
N VAL A 48 -11.07 0.33 -8.40
CA VAL A 48 -9.73 0.68 -7.90
C VAL A 48 -8.88 1.42 -8.93
N GLN A 49 -8.98 1.07 -10.21
CA GLN A 49 -8.22 1.72 -11.27
C GLN A 49 -8.69 3.15 -11.52
N ASP A 50 -10.00 3.33 -11.67
CA ASP A 50 -10.58 4.64 -12.01
C ASP A 50 -10.42 5.62 -10.85
N VAL A 51 -10.60 5.12 -9.61
CA VAL A 51 -10.37 5.92 -8.41
C VAL A 51 -8.89 6.31 -8.29
N ALA A 52 -7.96 5.38 -8.46
CA ALA A 52 -6.53 5.67 -8.39
C ALA A 52 -6.08 6.64 -9.48
N GLN A 53 -6.57 6.49 -10.72
CA GLN A 53 -6.32 7.43 -11.81
C GLN A 53 -6.83 8.83 -11.47
N SER A 54 -8.05 8.94 -10.95
CA SER A 54 -8.62 10.21 -10.50
C SER A 54 -7.79 10.87 -9.38
N LEU A 55 -7.25 10.09 -8.44
CA LEU A 55 -6.37 10.61 -7.40
C LEU A 55 -5.10 11.22 -7.99
N VAL A 56 -4.47 10.55 -8.97
CA VAL A 56 -3.28 11.08 -9.67
C VAL A 56 -3.59 12.38 -10.38
N GLU A 57 -4.67 12.44 -11.14
CA GLU A 57 -5.13 13.65 -11.83
C GLU A 57 -5.44 14.81 -10.88
N ASN A 58 -5.81 14.48 -9.65
CA ASN A 58 -6.06 15.43 -8.58
C ASN A 58 -4.83 15.77 -7.72
N GLY A 59 -3.63 15.34 -8.12
CA GLY A 59 -2.37 15.75 -7.50
C GLY A 59 -1.82 14.80 -6.44
N CYS A 60 -2.30 13.55 -6.38
CA CYS A 60 -1.68 12.50 -5.61
C CYS A 60 -0.26 12.23 -6.13
N GLN A 61 0.73 12.24 -5.26
CA GLN A 61 2.14 11.95 -5.57
C GLN A 61 2.59 10.61 -5.01
N ILE A 62 1.98 10.19 -3.90
CA ILE A 62 2.26 8.91 -3.25
C ILE A 62 0.94 8.21 -2.94
N LEU A 63 0.81 6.97 -3.42
CA LEU A 63 -0.34 6.12 -3.15
C LEU A 63 0.07 4.94 -2.28
N LEU A 64 -0.62 4.76 -1.14
CA LEU A 64 -0.41 3.62 -0.26
C LEU A 64 -1.58 2.66 -0.41
N CYS A 65 -1.30 1.40 -0.66
CA CYS A 65 -2.32 0.36 -0.78
C CYS A 65 -1.77 -1.04 -0.46
N THR A 66 -2.65 -2.01 -0.30
CA THR A 66 -2.25 -3.39 -0.01
C THR A 66 -1.61 -4.08 -1.21
N GLY A 67 -0.84 -5.13 -0.97
CA GLY A 67 0.04 -5.76 -1.96
C GLY A 67 -0.62 -6.13 -3.29
N ALA A 68 -1.79 -6.77 -3.29
CA ALA A 68 -2.50 -7.13 -4.52
C ALA A 68 -2.93 -5.91 -5.34
N THR A 69 -3.45 -4.87 -4.66
CA THR A 69 -3.83 -3.58 -5.26
C THR A 69 -2.59 -2.86 -5.82
N ALA A 70 -1.50 -2.83 -5.05
CA ALA A 70 -0.25 -2.21 -5.49
C ALA A 70 0.31 -2.88 -6.75
N SER A 71 0.40 -4.21 -6.77
CA SER A 71 0.90 -4.96 -7.92
C SER A 71 0.08 -4.74 -9.19
N PHE A 72 -1.22 -4.51 -9.05
CA PHE A 72 -2.12 -4.18 -10.16
C PHE A 72 -1.88 -2.74 -10.66
N LEU A 73 -1.79 -1.77 -9.75
CA LEU A 73 -1.70 -0.34 -10.08
C LEU A 73 -0.31 0.07 -10.56
N GLN A 74 0.78 -0.54 -10.05
CA GLN A 74 2.16 -0.25 -10.49
C GLN A 74 2.40 -0.46 -11.98
N LYS A 75 1.62 -1.33 -12.62
CA LYS A 75 1.68 -1.57 -14.06
C LYS A 75 0.94 -0.52 -14.90
N LYS A 76 0.15 0.34 -14.26
CA LYS A 76 -0.80 1.25 -14.92
C LYS A 76 -0.58 2.72 -14.63
N LEU A 77 -0.04 3.02 -13.47
CA LEU A 77 0.17 4.38 -13.00
C LEU A 77 1.65 4.70 -12.86
N ASN A 78 2.02 5.92 -13.18
CA ASN A 78 3.38 6.43 -13.05
C ASN A 78 3.50 7.38 -11.85
N ILE A 79 3.28 6.84 -10.65
CA ILE A 79 3.48 7.53 -9.37
C ILE A 79 4.19 6.62 -8.39
N ASP A 80 4.64 7.15 -7.25
CA ASP A 80 5.17 6.32 -6.17
C ASP A 80 4.04 5.54 -5.49
N ILE A 81 4.09 4.21 -5.60
CA ILE A 81 3.11 3.31 -4.96
C ILE A 81 3.81 2.51 -3.88
N GLN A 82 3.51 2.83 -2.63
CA GLN A 82 4.05 2.17 -1.45
C GLN A 82 3.09 1.09 -0.95
N VAL A 83 3.65 -0.08 -0.65
CA VAL A 83 2.86 -1.25 -0.27
C VAL A 83 2.69 -1.31 1.24
N ILE A 84 1.44 -1.37 1.69
CA ILE A 84 1.10 -1.71 3.07
C ILE A 84 1.39 -3.20 3.26
N ARG A 85 2.49 -3.50 3.93
CA ARG A 85 2.97 -4.88 4.14
C ARG A 85 2.65 -5.34 5.55
N THR A 86 2.41 -6.63 5.68
CA THR A 86 2.35 -7.32 6.96
C THR A 86 3.76 -7.40 7.54
N GLY A 87 3.96 -6.88 8.74
CA GLY A 87 5.21 -7.02 9.48
C GLY A 87 5.25 -8.31 10.29
N THR A 88 6.45 -8.81 10.59
CA THR A 88 6.63 -9.98 11.47
C THR A 88 5.99 -9.77 12.84
N PHE A 89 6.14 -8.57 13.41
CA PHE A 89 5.55 -8.23 14.70
C PHE A 89 4.02 -8.24 14.65
N ASP A 90 3.42 -7.76 13.56
CA ASP A 90 1.96 -7.79 13.36
C ASP A 90 1.42 -9.22 13.33
N VAL A 91 2.15 -10.15 12.67
CA VAL A 91 1.80 -11.58 12.66
C VAL A 91 1.87 -12.18 14.06
N ILE A 92 2.95 -11.93 14.81
CA ILE A 92 3.12 -12.42 16.17
C ILE A 92 1.98 -11.92 17.09
N GLN A 93 1.63 -10.65 16.98
CA GLN A 93 0.54 -10.05 17.72
C GLN A 93 -0.81 -10.68 17.35
N ALA A 94 -1.05 -10.88 16.05
CA ALA A 94 -2.27 -11.52 15.56
C ALA A 94 -2.39 -12.97 16.05
N ILE A 95 -1.31 -13.76 16.01
CA ILE A 95 -1.27 -15.13 16.55
C ILE A 95 -1.58 -15.10 18.06
N SER A 96 -0.99 -14.15 18.79
CA SER A 96 -1.22 -14.02 20.22
C SER A 96 -2.69 -13.75 20.58
N ASN A 97 -3.40 -13.03 19.71
CA ASN A 97 -4.84 -12.75 19.87
C ASN A 97 -5.72 -13.97 19.50
N LEU A 98 -5.17 -14.94 18.80
CA LEU A 98 -5.90 -16.14 18.29
C LEU A 98 -5.48 -17.44 18.97
N LYS A 99 -4.84 -17.40 20.15
CA LYS A 99 -4.34 -18.57 20.88
C LYS A 99 -5.41 -19.60 21.25
N GLN A 100 -6.67 -19.24 21.26
CA GLN A 100 -7.79 -20.15 21.49
C GLN A 100 -8.07 -21.08 20.31
N TYR A 101 -7.53 -20.78 19.12
CA TYR A 101 -7.67 -21.58 17.90
C TYR A 101 -6.45 -22.46 17.70
N LYS A 102 -6.66 -23.70 17.30
CA LYS A 102 -5.58 -24.68 17.14
C LYS A 102 -4.92 -24.62 15.76
N ARG A 103 -5.70 -24.30 14.73
CA ARG A 103 -5.26 -24.27 13.33
C ARG A 103 -5.47 -22.88 12.73
N ILE A 104 -4.39 -22.22 12.41
CA ILE A 104 -4.41 -20.85 11.92
C ILE A 104 -3.78 -20.80 10.51
N ALA A 105 -4.49 -20.22 9.55
CA ALA A 105 -3.96 -19.95 8.22
C ALA A 105 -3.44 -18.51 8.14
N LEU A 106 -2.17 -18.33 7.77
CA LEU A 106 -1.61 -17.02 7.40
C LEU A 106 -1.80 -16.82 5.90
N VAL A 107 -2.56 -15.80 5.49
CA VAL A 107 -2.98 -15.61 4.10
C VAL A 107 -2.53 -14.24 3.58
N GLY A 108 -1.69 -14.24 2.56
CA GLY A 108 -1.15 -13.04 1.96
C GLY A 108 -0.87 -13.16 0.46
N ASN A 109 -0.54 -12.05 -0.16
CA ASN A 109 -0.15 -12.05 -1.58
C ASN A 109 1.35 -12.34 -1.80
N THR A 110 2.14 -12.38 -0.73
CA THR A 110 3.56 -12.77 -0.76
C THR A 110 3.92 -13.55 0.50
N SER A 111 4.92 -14.38 0.41
CA SER A 111 5.53 -15.02 1.58
C SER A 111 6.09 -13.95 2.51
N THR A 112 5.51 -13.80 3.68
CA THR A 112 5.82 -12.68 4.59
C THR A 112 6.68 -13.08 5.76
N VAL A 113 6.70 -14.36 6.14
CA VAL A 113 7.36 -14.85 7.37
C VAL A 113 7.84 -16.27 7.18
N ASP A 114 8.97 -16.60 7.76
CA ASP A 114 9.41 -17.99 7.93
C ASP A 114 8.62 -18.63 9.08
N LEU A 115 7.61 -19.43 8.74
CA LEU A 115 6.64 -19.97 9.69
C LEU A 115 7.13 -21.20 10.46
N GLU A 116 8.17 -21.89 10.00
CA GLU A 116 8.64 -23.14 10.64
C GLU A 116 8.99 -22.89 12.12
N ASN A 117 9.59 -21.72 12.40
CA ASN A 117 9.96 -21.34 13.76
C ASN A 117 8.77 -20.90 14.63
N TYR A 118 7.68 -20.40 14.04
CA TYR A 118 6.54 -19.86 14.81
C TYR A 118 5.58 -20.94 15.28
N SER A 119 5.37 -21.99 14.50
CA SER A 119 4.53 -23.12 14.90
C SER A 119 5.05 -23.76 16.18
N ASP A 120 6.36 -23.92 16.29
CA ASP A 120 7.01 -24.48 17.49
C ASP A 120 6.91 -23.56 18.70
N ILE A 121 7.14 -22.24 18.50
CA ILE A 121 7.08 -21.23 19.57
C ILE A 121 5.68 -21.13 20.18
N PHE A 122 4.65 -21.19 19.35
CA PHE A 122 3.26 -20.99 19.81
C PHE A 122 2.53 -22.29 20.10
N ALA A 123 3.10 -23.46 19.79
CA ALA A 123 2.47 -24.78 19.87
C ALA A 123 1.11 -24.82 19.11
N LEU A 124 1.07 -24.22 17.92
CA LEU A 124 -0.10 -24.08 17.05
C LEU A 124 0.21 -24.64 15.66
N ASP A 125 -0.79 -25.21 14.99
CA ASP A 125 -0.69 -25.54 13.55
C ASP A 125 -0.90 -24.25 12.74
N ILE A 126 0.20 -23.64 12.31
CA ILE A 126 0.19 -22.41 11.51
C ILE A 126 0.69 -22.74 10.11
N GLN A 127 -0.13 -22.51 9.08
CA GLN A 127 0.24 -22.74 7.69
C GLN A 127 0.07 -21.48 6.86
N GLN A 128 0.98 -21.26 5.92
CA GLN A 128 0.95 -20.11 5.02
C GLN A 128 0.31 -20.49 3.69
N PHE A 129 -0.57 -19.60 3.23
CA PHE A 129 -1.24 -19.66 1.93
C PHE A 129 -1.04 -18.33 1.20
N ASN A 130 -0.65 -18.43 -0.07
CA ASN A 130 -0.45 -17.25 -0.91
C ASN A 130 -1.52 -17.16 -2.00
N TYR A 131 -1.77 -15.97 -2.48
CA TYR A 131 -2.65 -15.71 -3.61
C TYR A 131 -2.11 -14.55 -4.47
N ASP A 132 -2.36 -14.60 -5.78
CA ASP A 132 -1.89 -13.58 -6.73
C ASP A 132 -3.00 -12.64 -7.19
N SER A 133 -4.25 -13.04 -7.07
CA SER A 133 -5.41 -12.27 -7.53
C SER A 133 -6.59 -12.44 -6.58
N TYR A 134 -7.61 -11.57 -6.74
CA TYR A 134 -8.86 -11.69 -5.99
C TYR A 134 -9.57 -13.04 -6.18
N LEU A 135 -9.61 -13.54 -7.43
CA LEU A 135 -10.24 -14.85 -7.71
C LEU A 135 -9.47 -15.99 -7.05
N ASP A 136 -8.16 -15.89 -7.02
CA ASP A 136 -7.28 -16.85 -6.37
C ASP A 136 -7.43 -16.78 -4.85
N ALA A 137 -7.48 -15.58 -4.26
CA ALA A 137 -7.77 -15.39 -2.85
C ALA A 137 -9.08 -16.08 -2.43
N LYS A 138 -10.15 -15.95 -3.23
CA LYS A 138 -11.43 -16.61 -2.97
C LYS A 138 -11.32 -18.13 -2.96
N LYS A 139 -10.59 -18.73 -3.91
CA LYS A 139 -10.33 -20.18 -3.96
C LYS A 139 -9.50 -20.63 -2.76
N THR A 140 -8.47 -19.86 -2.42
CA THR A 140 -7.58 -20.13 -1.28
C THR A 140 -8.37 -20.13 0.03
N ILE A 141 -9.24 -19.14 0.27
CA ILE A 141 -10.07 -19.08 1.48
C ILE A 141 -11.03 -20.30 1.55
N HIS A 142 -11.65 -20.67 0.42
CA HIS A 142 -12.51 -21.85 0.37
C HIS A 142 -11.73 -23.15 0.65
N LEU A 143 -10.52 -23.27 0.12
CA LEU A 143 -9.63 -24.40 0.41
C LEU A 143 -9.28 -24.50 1.91
N ILE A 144 -8.87 -23.37 2.53
CA ILE A 144 -8.54 -23.26 3.95
C ILE A 144 -9.72 -23.74 4.82
N LYS A 145 -10.95 -23.28 4.50
CA LYS A 145 -12.16 -23.69 5.19
C LYS A 145 -12.37 -25.20 5.11
N ASN A 146 -12.23 -25.78 3.90
CA ASN A 146 -12.43 -27.22 3.67
C ASN A 146 -11.35 -28.07 4.35
N GLN A 147 -10.15 -27.52 4.57
CA GLN A 147 -9.08 -28.17 5.33
C GLN A 147 -9.26 -28.07 6.85
N GLY A 148 -10.33 -27.41 7.32
CA GLY A 148 -10.66 -27.34 8.75
C GLY A 148 -9.78 -26.40 9.55
N PHE A 149 -9.32 -25.29 8.95
CA PHE A 149 -8.69 -24.22 9.71
C PHE A 149 -9.74 -23.43 10.50
N ASP A 150 -9.36 -23.01 11.71
CA ASP A 150 -10.26 -22.33 12.64
C ASP A 150 -10.28 -20.81 12.42
N ALA A 151 -9.11 -20.24 12.10
CA ALA A 151 -8.93 -18.81 11.96
C ALA A 151 -7.95 -18.45 10.82
N ILE A 152 -8.08 -17.24 10.31
CA ILE A 152 -7.24 -16.66 9.27
C ILE A 152 -6.61 -15.37 9.79
N ILE A 153 -5.30 -15.26 9.60
CA ILE A 153 -4.54 -14.01 9.75
C ILE A 153 -4.14 -13.56 8.35
N GLY A 154 -4.39 -12.30 7.99
CA GLY A 154 -3.99 -11.89 6.65
C GLY A 154 -4.27 -10.45 6.27
N SER A 155 -4.23 -10.23 4.96
CA SER A 155 -4.56 -8.96 4.33
C SER A 155 -6.03 -8.60 4.50
N PRO A 156 -6.42 -7.31 4.34
CA PRO A 156 -7.82 -6.90 4.42
C PRO A 156 -8.77 -7.70 3.52
N VAL A 157 -8.33 -8.01 2.28
CA VAL A 157 -9.12 -8.82 1.33
C VAL A 157 -9.30 -10.25 1.84
N ALA A 158 -8.23 -10.88 2.34
CA ALA A 158 -8.29 -12.24 2.88
C ALA A 158 -9.22 -12.32 4.09
N VAL A 159 -9.13 -11.35 4.99
CA VAL A 159 -10.00 -11.26 6.18
C VAL A 159 -11.45 -11.06 5.80
N GLU A 160 -11.75 -10.17 4.85
CA GLU A 160 -13.12 -9.94 4.37
C GLU A 160 -13.72 -11.22 3.74
N LEU A 161 -12.93 -11.93 2.93
CA LEU A 161 -13.36 -13.21 2.35
C LEU A 161 -13.59 -14.28 3.43
N ALA A 162 -12.73 -14.35 4.43
CA ALA A 162 -12.88 -15.27 5.55
C ALA A 162 -14.17 -15.02 6.33
N LEU A 163 -14.46 -13.77 6.67
CA LEU A 163 -15.70 -13.38 7.35
C LEU A 163 -16.94 -13.73 6.54
N ASN A 164 -16.89 -13.59 5.20
CA ASN A 164 -17.98 -14.01 4.30
C ASN A 164 -18.21 -15.53 4.28
N GLU A 165 -17.19 -16.33 4.61
CA GLU A 165 -17.26 -17.78 4.73
C GLU A 165 -17.55 -18.25 6.17
N ASN A 166 -17.85 -17.33 7.09
CA ASN A 166 -18.05 -17.57 8.54
C ASN A 166 -16.81 -18.14 9.25
N LEU A 167 -15.60 -17.79 8.76
CA LEU A 167 -14.34 -18.05 9.46
C LEU A 167 -13.96 -16.85 10.32
N VAL A 168 -13.18 -17.09 11.35
CA VAL A 168 -12.59 -15.99 12.14
C VAL A 168 -11.46 -15.36 11.33
N GLY A 169 -11.50 -14.05 11.13
CA GLY A 169 -10.48 -13.28 10.42
C GLY A 169 -9.81 -12.26 11.32
N HIS A 170 -8.48 -12.18 11.28
CA HIS A 170 -7.69 -11.17 11.98
C HIS A 170 -6.72 -10.49 11.01
N LEU A 171 -6.67 -9.15 11.06
CA LEU A 171 -5.74 -8.39 10.23
C LEU A 171 -4.29 -8.57 10.72
N ALA A 172 -3.39 -8.82 9.78
CA ALA A 172 -1.96 -8.84 10.04
C ALA A 172 -1.33 -7.45 9.80
N ILE A 173 -1.95 -6.43 10.34
CA ILE A 173 -1.56 -5.02 10.21
C ILE A 173 -1.93 -4.32 11.51
N SER A 174 -1.00 -3.53 12.05
CA SER A 174 -1.21 -2.75 13.28
C SER A 174 -1.11 -1.24 13.03
N VAL A 175 -1.63 -0.45 13.97
CA VAL A 175 -1.49 1.02 13.95
C VAL A 175 -0.03 1.46 13.97
N PRO A 176 0.87 0.91 14.80
CA PRO A 176 2.29 1.26 14.74
C PRO A 176 2.92 1.03 13.36
N SER A 177 2.68 -0.13 12.74
CA SER A 177 3.21 -0.43 11.40
C SER A 177 2.68 0.53 10.33
N LEU A 178 1.39 0.90 10.40
CA LEU A 178 0.81 1.91 9.53
C LEU A 178 1.44 3.28 9.76
N LYS A 179 1.63 3.67 11.02
CA LYS A 179 2.26 4.95 11.39
C LYS A 179 3.68 5.07 10.84
N ASP A 180 4.50 4.04 10.97
CA ASP A 180 5.86 4.01 10.42
C ASP A 180 5.83 4.16 8.89
N LEU A 181 4.89 3.49 8.21
CA LEU A 181 4.70 3.63 6.77
C LEU A 181 4.30 5.06 6.38
N LEU A 182 3.38 5.68 7.09
CA LEU A 182 2.94 7.05 6.86
C LEU A 182 4.07 8.07 7.07
N GLN A 183 4.87 7.90 8.11
CA GLN A 183 6.05 8.74 8.34
C GLN A 183 7.08 8.59 7.22
N ASN A 184 7.29 7.37 6.70
CA ASN A 184 8.17 7.15 5.56
C ASN A 184 7.62 7.78 4.28
N ALA A 185 6.31 7.74 4.05
CA ALA A 185 5.66 8.40 2.92
C ALA A 185 5.84 9.93 3.00
N LEU A 186 5.70 10.54 4.19
CA LEU A 186 5.94 11.97 4.39
C LEU A 186 7.39 12.35 4.08
N ARG A 187 8.37 11.56 4.54
CA ARG A 187 9.79 11.78 4.20
C ARG A 187 10.05 11.67 2.70
N THR A 188 9.41 10.72 2.04
CA THR A 188 9.48 10.57 0.58
C THR A 188 8.89 11.78 -0.13
N LEU A 189 7.74 12.28 0.33
CA LEU A 189 7.13 13.50 -0.21
C LEU A 189 8.03 14.72 -0.08
N GLU A 190 8.67 14.90 1.07
CA GLU A 190 9.65 15.99 1.27
C GLU A 190 10.82 15.88 0.29
N LYS A 191 11.32 14.65 0.04
CA LYS A 191 12.39 14.42 -0.93
C LYS A 191 11.95 14.79 -2.34
N ILE A 192 10.77 14.35 -2.77
CA ILE A 192 10.19 14.68 -4.09
C ILE A 192 10.09 16.21 -4.24
N ARG A 193 9.57 16.91 -3.24
CA ARG A 193 9.46 18.38 -3.24
C ARG A 193 10.82 19.06 -3.35
N ARG A 194 11.83 18.62 -2.60
CA ARG A 194 13.19 19.19 -2.67
C ARG A 194 13.81 19.00 -4.05
N GLU A 195 13.64 17.84 -4.66
CA GLU A 195 14.12 17.57 -6.02
C GLU A 195 13.42 18.44 -7.06
N GLN A 196 12.10 18.62 -6.95
CA GLN A 196 11.33 19.51 -7.80
C GLN A 196 11.78 20.96 -7.67
N TYR A 197 11.94 21.48 -6.45
CA TYR A 197 12.43 22.85 -6.21
C TYR A 197 13.85 23.04 -6.74
N SER A 198 14.75 22.07 -6.55
CA SER A 198 16.11 22.13 -7.09
C SER A 198 16.09 22.19 -8.61
N THR A 199 15.28 21.36 -9.26
CA THR A 199 15.16 21.34 -10.73
C THR A 199 14.59 22.66 -11.25
N LEU A 200 13.53 23.19 -10.65
CA LEU A 200 12.96 24.48 -11.02
C LEU A 200 13.99 25.61 -10.89
N ARG A 201 14.71 25.67 -9.76
CA ARG A 201 15.74 26.69 -9.52
C ARG A 201 16.87 26.61 -10.55
N LEU A 202 17.34 25.40 -10.87
CA LEU A 202 18.38 25.21 -11.89
C LEU A 202 17.88 25.63 -13.27
N THR A 203 16.63 25.32 -13.61
CA THR A 203 16.00 25.73 -14.88
C THR A 203 15.88 27.25 -14.97
N GLU A 204 15.48 27.92 -13.88
CA GLU A 204 15.42 29.38 -13.83
C GLU A 204 16.81 30.01 -14.01
N ILE A 205 17.81 29.55 -13.28
CA ILE A 205 19.21 30.03 -13.44
C ILE A 205 19.67 29.82 -14.90
N PHE A 206 19.43 28.64 -15.46
CA PHE A 206 19.81 28.31 -16.82
C PHE A 206 19.18 29.24 -17.85
N ASN A 207 17.90 29.58 -17.67
CA ASN A 207 17.17 30.45 -18.57
C ASN A 207 17.50 31.94 -18.43
N HIS A 208 18.08 32.36 -17.28
CA HIS A 208 18.50 33.74 -17.05
C HIS A 208 19.97 34.03 -17.35
N LEU A 209 20.74 33.02 -17.80
CA LEU A 209 22.10 33.25 -18.28
C LEU A 209 22.05 34.08 -19.57
N ASN A 210 22.95 35.09 -19.66
CA ASN A 210 23.06 35.95 -20.84
C ASN A 210 23.73 35.24 -22.02
N GLU A 211 24.39 34.12 -21.77
CA GLU A 211 25.06 33.29 -22.80
C GLU A 211 24.09 32.25 -23.33
N GLY A 212 24.07 32.05 -24.66
CA GLY A 212 23.32 30.98 -25.30
C GLY A 212 23.97 29.62 -24.98
N ILE A 213 23.23 28.73 -24.32
CA ILE A 213 23.68 27.40 -23.92
C ILE A 213 22.77 26.35 -24.53
N CYS A 214 23.39 25.32 -25.12
CA CYS A 214 22.67 24.19 -25.67
C CYS A 214 23.32 22.88 -25.21
N PHE A 215 22.48 21.91 -24.81
CA PHE A 215 22.88 20.54 -24.52
C PHE A 215 22.58 19.63 -25.67
N ILE A 216 23.56 18.83 -26.09
CA ILE A 216 23.46 17.90 -27.21
C ILE A 216 23.61 16.48 -26.69
N THR A 217 22.67 15.59 -27.05
CA THR A 217 22.72 14.16 -26.70
C THR A 217 23.86 13.45 -27.45
N LYS A 218 24.22 12.24 -26.99
CA LYS A 218 25.18 11.37 -27.73
C LYS A 218 24.74 11.08 -29.18
N GLN A 219 23.43 11.13 -29.44
CA GLN A 219 22.84 10.96 -30.81
C GLN A 219 22.87 12.27 -31.62
N LYS A 220 23.60 13.30 -31.19
CA LYS A 220 23.72 14.62 -31.84
C LYS A 220 22.39 15.37 -31.99
N LYS A 221 21.42 15.12 -31.11
CA LYS A 221 20.17 15.89 -31.02
C LYS A 221 20.24 16.90 -29.90
N ILE A 222 19.72 18.10 -30.12
CA ILE A 222 19.55 19.10 -29.09
C ILE A 222 18.55 18.56 -28.07
N SER A 223 18.93 18.52 -26.80
CA SER A 223 18.09 18.06 -25.70
C SER A 223 17.55 19.20 -24.85
N LEU A 224 18.28 20.30 -24.76
CA LEU A 224 17.88 21.46 -23.98
C LEU A 224 18.59 22.71 -24.52
N ILE A 225 17.87 23.84 -24.57
CA ILE A 225 18.44 25.17 -24.86
C ILE A 225 17.88 26.17 -23.84
N ASN A 226 18.67 27.21 -23.52
CA ASN A 226 18.19 28.31 -22.68
C ASN A 226 17.56 29.43 -23.53
N ASN A 227 16.92 30.41 -22.85
CA ASN A 227 16.22 31.50 -23.52
C ASN A 227 17.15 32.38 -24.38
N SER A 228 18.44 32.48 -24.05
CA SER A 228 19.44 33.27 -24.80
C SER A 228 19.91 32.56 -26.08
N MET A 229 19.63 31.27 -26.23
CA MET A 229 19.93 30.46 -27.41
C MET A 229 18.73 30.25 -28.34
N SER A 230 17.51 30.65 -27.89
CA SER A 230 16.23 30.44 -28.59
C SER A 230 15.96 31.45 -29.71
#